data_0135356a5e72ffff41534e33296ecfd7
#
_entry.id   0135356a5e72ffff41534e33296ecfd7
#
_cell.length_a   1.000
_cell.length_b   1.000
_cell.length_c   1.000
_cell.angle_alpha   90.00
_cell.angle_beta   90.00
_cell.angle_gamma   90.00
#
_symmetry.space_group_name_H-M   'P 1'
#
loop_
_entity.id
_entity.type
_entity.pdbx_description
1 polymer ?
#
loop_
_entity_poly.entity_id
_entity_poly.type
_entity_poly.pdbx_seq_one_letter_code
_entity_poly.pdbx_strand_id
1 'polypeptide(L)'
;GLGTPFALSAEHGNGTDELYQQLREAQLAHEAQFEPLPDEGEVEEDFDPDQPFEDDPDKPLRVAILGRPNAGKSTLINYLLDDDRLLTGPEAGITRDSISVNWMWESDAAPNGARPITLWDTAGVRRKSRVTEKLEKLSVADGLRAVKFAEVVVLLIDATSPFDKQDIQLADLVEREGRALVIAINKWDLKLDRKEVRQTVNDALLRALPRLRGVPVLMLSAQTGKGVEKLMPAVQQQYEVWNARIGTSKLNRWLGEVIDRHPPPADKGRPVRLRYITQAKSRPPTFVSFSSRGHAVPESYQRYLANSLRETFALDGIPLRIFIRKGKNPYEDK
;
A
#
# COMPACT_ATOMS: atom_id res chain seq x y z
N GLY A 1 25.80 -10.61 -21.07
CA GLY A 1 26.41 -9.72 -22.04
C GLY A 1 25.50 -8.54 -22.32
N LEU A 2 26.02 -7.36 -22.51
CA LEU A 2 25.28 -6.18 -22.97
C LEU A 2 24.98 -6.45 -24.46
N GLY A 3 23.71 -6.58 -24.84
CA GLY A 3 23.27 -6.92 -26.20
C GLY A 3 24.00 -6.20 -27.35
N THR A 4 23.56 -6.44 -28.58
CA THR A 4 24.16 -5.81 -29.77
C THR A 4 23.88 -4.30 -29.76
N PRO A 5 24.93 -3.43 -29.87
CA PRO A 5 24.71 -2.00 -29.93
C PRO A 5 24.01 -1.59 -31.23
N PHE A 6 23.08 -0.65 -31.18
CA PHE A 6 22.45 -0.06 -32.37
C PHE A 6 22.78 1.41 -32.48
N ALA A 7 22.84 1.91 -33.71
CA ALA A 7 23.16 3.31 -33.98
C ALA A 7 21.94 4.20 -33.84
N LEU A 8 22.07 5.27 -33.04
CA LEU A 8 21.01 6.24 -32.80
C LEU A 8 21.47 7.65 -33.20
N SER A 9 20.68 8.38 -33.95
CA SER A 9 20.87 9.80 -34.19
C SER A 9 19.69 10.61 -33.66
N ALA A 10 19.89 11.32 -32.54
CA ALA A 10 18.87 12.17 -31.95
C ALA A 10 18.48 13.38 -32.85
N GLU A 11 19.41 13.84 -33.68
CA GLU A 11 19.19 14.99 -34.55
C GLU A 11 18.38 14.64 -35.82
N HIS A 12 18.49 13.40 -36.31
CA HIS A 12 17.88 12.97 -37.56
C HIS A 12 16.78 11.90 -37.36
N GLY A 13 16.53 11.50 -36.13
CA GLY A 13 15.51 10.49 -35.79
C GLY A 13 15.86 9.05 -36.26
N ASN A 14 17.06 8.83 -36.83
CA ASN A 14 17.45 7.51 -37.31
C ASN A 14 17.72 6.57 -36.12
N GLY A 15 17.15 5.36 -36.16
CA GLY A 15 17.28 4.35 -35.11
C GLY A 15 16.33 4.52 -33.93
N THR A 16 15.49 5.55 -33.91
CA THR A 16 14.47 5.75 -32.85
C THR A 16 13.42 4.64 -32.87
N ASP A 17 13.03 4.16 -34.04
CA ASP A 17 12.05 3.09 -34.18
C ASP A 17 12.57 1.76 -33.65
N GLU A 18 13.85 1.46 -33.87
CA GLU A 18 14.53 0.28 -33.32
C GLU A 18 14.66 0.38 -31.80
N LEU A 19 14.96 1.58 -31.26
CA LEU A 19 14.97 1.83 -29.82
C LEU A 19 13.58 1.62 -29.21
N TYR A 20 12.53 2.14 -29.84
CA TYR A 20 11.15 1.95 -29.39
C TYR A 20 10.73 0.48 -29.41
N GLN A 21 11.12 -0.26 -30.45
CA GLN A 21 10.83 -1.69 -30.52
C GLN A 21 11.56 -2.46 -29.42
N GLN A 22 12.84 -2.21 -29.18
CA GLN A 22 13.59 -2.87 -28.11
C GLN A 22 13.08 -2.49 -26.70
N LEU A 23 12.73 -1.24 -26.48
CA LEU A 23 12.09 -0.83 -25.22
C LEU A 23 10.74 -1.50 -25.01
N ARG A 24 9.95 -1.63 -26.07
CA ARG A 24 8.66 -2.31 -26.03
C ARG A 24 8.81 -3.82 -25.80
N GLU A 25 9.78 -4.46 -26.46
CA GLU A 25 10.11 -5.87 -26.23
C GLU A 25 10.63 -6.10 -24.80
N ALA A 26 11.49 -5.21 -24.29
CA ALA A 26 11.97 -5.26 -22.91
C ALA A 26 10.85 -5.01 -21.92
N GLN A 27 9.91 -4.11 -22.22
CA GLN A 27 8.72 -3.88 -21.41
C GLN A 27 7.80 -5.10 -21.40
N LEU A 28 7.51 -5.69 -22.56
CA LEU A 28 6.69 -6.90 -22.68
C LEU A 28 7.36 -8.10 -22.02
N ALA A 29 8.68 -8.25 -22.14
CA ALA A 29 9.43 -9.30 -21.45
C ALA A 29 9.48 -9.09 -19.94
N HIS A 30 9.50 -7.84 -19.49
CA HIS A 30 9.39 -7.48 -18.08
C HIS A 30 7.98 -7.73 -17.55
N GLU A 31 6.94 -7.33 -18.30
CA GLU A 31 5.54 -7.58 -17.97
C GLU A 31 5.22 -9.10 -17.99
N ALA A 32 5.82 -9.89 -18.89
CA ALA A 32 5.66 -11.35 -18.93
C ALA A 32 6.38 -12.10 -17.80
N GLN A 33 7.32 -11.47 -17.09
CA GLN A 33 7.95 -12.04 -15.89
C GLN A 33 7.09 -11.87 -14.65
N PHE A 34 6.11 -10.97 -14.70
CA PHE A 34 5.08 -10.87 -13.67
C PHE A 34 3.90 -11.72 -14.13
N GLU A 35 3.45 -12.65 -13.27
CA GLU A 35 2.13 -13.21 -13.45
C GLU A 35 1.16 -12.04 -13.71
N PRO A 36 0.33 -12.09 -14.75
CA PRO A 36 -0.66 -11.06 -14.98
C PRO A 36 -1.40 -10.87 -13.67
N LEU A 37 -1.37 -9.63 -13.13
CA LEU A 37 -2.22 -9.30 -12.01
C LEU A 37 -3.62 -9.78 -12.39
N PRO A 38 -4.30 -10.58 -11.54
CA PRO A 38 -5.66 -11.02 -11.83
C PRO A 38 -6.44 -9.79 -12.24
N ASP A 39 -7.25 -9.89 -13.30
CA ASP A 39 -7.95 -8.75 -13.91
C ASP A 39 -8.52 -7.90 -12.78
N GLU A 40 -8.03 -6.66 -12.63
CA GLU A 40 -8.18 -5.81 -11.44
C GLU A 40 -9.64 -5.54 -11.05
N GLY A 41 -10.57 -6.17 -11.69
CA GLY A 41 -12.01 -6.08 -11.42
C GLY A 41 -12.71 -7.43 -11.35
N GLU A 42 -12.01 -8.57 -11.40
CA GLU A 42 -12.65 -9.86 -11.17
C GLU A 42 -13.03 -10.01 -9.70
N VAL A 43 -14.24 -10.49 -9.48
CA VAL A 43 -14.71 -10.86 -8.14
C VAL A 43 -13.96 -12.13 -7.75
N GLU A 44 -13.32 -12.14 -6.58
CA GLU A 44 -12.75 -13.37 -6.04
C GLU A 44 -13.90 -14.36 -5.83
N GLU A 45 -13.77 -15.59 -6.35
CA GLU A 45 -14.86 -16.58 -6.33
C GLU A 45 -15.40 -16.87 -4.93
N ASP A 46 -14.53 -16.81 -3.90
CA ASP A 46 -14.88 -17.08 -2.51
C ASP A 46 -15.11 -15.81 -1.68
N PHE A 47 -15.14 -14.61 -2.30
CA PHE A 47 -15.31 -13.36 -1.57
C PHE A 47 -16.77 -13.01 -1.38
N ASP A 48 -17.25 -13.06 -0.14
CA ASP A 48 -18.57 -12.57 0.27
C ASP A 48 -18.45 -11.24 1.01
N PRO A 49 -18.90 -10.12 0.41
CA PRO A 49 -18.86 -8.81 1.06
C PRO A 49 -19.84 -8.68 2.24
N ASP A 50 -20.86 -9.54 2.32
CA ASP A 50 -21.87 -9.50 3.38
C ASP A 50 -21.40 -10.27 4.64
N GLN A 51 -20.35 -11.10 4.55
CA GLN A 51 -19.69 -11.68 5.72
C GLN A 51 -18.67 -10.70 6.30
N PRO A 52 -18.75 -10.38 7.60
CA PRO A 52 -17.74 -9.53 8.25
C PRO A 52 -16.37 -10.17 8.18
N PHE A 53 -15.34 -9.33 8.14
CA PHE A 53 -13.97 -9.82 8.30
C PHE A 53 -13.76 -10.29 9.73
N GLU A 54 -13.36 -11.55 9.87
CA GLU A 54 -12.93 -12.12 11.14
C GLU A 54 -11.40 -12.19 11.14
N ASP A 55 -10.75 -11.45 12.04
CA ASP A 55 -9.32 -11.51 12.23
C ASP A 55 -8.95 -12.82 12.95
N ASP A 56 -7.94 -13.49 12.47
CA ASP A 56 -7.33 -14.64 13.15
C ASP A 56 -6.06 -14.15 13.85
N PRO A 57 -6.12 -13.90 15.17
CA PRO A 57 -5.00 -13.37 15.92
C PRO A 57 -3.80 -14.34 16.02
N ASP A 58 -4.01 -15.64 15.78
CA ASP A 58 -2.95 -16.65 15.80
C ASP A 58 -2.17 -16.67 14.47
N LYS A 59 -2.75 -16.07 13.42
CA LYS A 59 -2.07 -15.95 12.14
C LYS A 59 -1.06 -14.80 12.15
N PRO A 60 0.22 -15.05 11.80
CA PRO A 60 1.22 -14.01 11.76
C PRO A 60 0.85 -12.85 10.85
N LEU A 61 0.83 -11.61 11.38
CA LEU A 61 0.67 -10.41 10.60
C LEU A 61 1.99 -10.05 9.90
N ARG A 62 1.96 -9.94 8.58
CA ARG A 62 3.15 -9.68 7.77
C ARG A 62 3.38 -8.18 7.62
N VAL A 63 4.46 -7.69 8.19
CA VAL A 63 4.82 -6.27 8.21
C VAL A 63 6.16 -6.06 7.52
N ALA A 64 6.26 -5.04 6.66
CA ALA A 64 7.53 -4.57 6.11
C ALA A 64 7.86 -3.17 6.63
N ILE A 65 9.14 -2.91 6.91
CA ILE A 65 9.62 -1.59 7.31
C ILE A 65 10.48 -1.03 6.17
N LEU A 66 9.94 -0.03 5.48
CA LEU A 66 10.61 0.65 4.38
C LEU A 66 11.08 2.05 4.80
N GLY A 67 11.95 2.61 4.02
CA GLY A 67 12.45 3.98 4.18
C GLY A 67 13.83 4.15 3.56
N ARG A 68 14.23 5.39 3.37
CA ARG A 68 15.54 5.75 2.81
C ARG A 68 16.71 5.16 3.63
N PRO A 69 17.92 5.05 3.07
CA PRO A 69 19.13 4.86 3.85
C PRO A 69 19.19 5.86 5.01
N ASN A 70 19.66 5.42 6.17
CA ASN A 70 19.79 6.24 7.37
C ASN A 70 18.48 6.80 7.98
N ALA A 71 17.30 6.40 7.52
CA ALA A 71 16.02 6.74 8.17
C ALA A 71 15.87 6.12 9.56
N GLY A 72 16.72 5.14 9.93
CA GLY A 72 16.71 4.49 11.23
C GLY A 72 15.99 3.15 11.28
N LYS A 73 15.81 2.48 10.14
CA LYS A 73 15.13 1.17 10.05
C LYS A 73 15.75 0.12 10.98
N SER A 74 17.05 -0.08 10.88
CA SER A 74 17.77 -1.05 11.73
C SER A 74 17.66 -0.72 13.22
N THR A 75 17.66 0.57 13.57
CA THR A 75 17.48 1.01 14.96
C THR A 75 16.07 0.69 15.44
N LEU A 76 15.03 0.98 14.62
CA LEU A 76 13.66 0.65 14.97
C LEU A 76 13.44 -0.86 15.12
N ILE A 77 13.95 -1.65 14.16
CA ILE A 77 13.80 -3.11 14.21
C ILE A 77 14.53 -3.67 15.45
N ASN A 78 15.75 -3.21 15.73
CA ASN A 78 16.47 -3.63 16.94
C ASN A 78 15.68 -3.26 18.20
N TYR A 79 15.10 -2.06 18.27
CA TYR A 79 14.28 -1.66 19.40
C TYR A 79 13.05 -2.57 19.60
N LEU A 80 12.37 -2.91 18.51
CA LEU A 80 11.20 -3.81 18.55
C LEU A 80 11.58 -5.25 18.96
N LEU A 81 12.78 -5.68 18.60
CA LEU A 81 13.26 -7.06 18.87
C LEU A 81 14.09 -7.18 20.17
N ASP A 82 14.59 -6.08 20.73
CA ASP A 82 15.44 -6.06 21.93
C ASP A 82 14.65 -6.35 23.23
N ASP A 83 13.33 -6.36 23.15
CA ASP A 83 12.43 -6.78 24.22
C ASP A 83 12.35 -8.32 24.26
N ASP A 84 13.40 -9.06 24.60
CA ASP A 84 13.54 -10.51 24.95
C ASP A 84 12.51 -11.54 24.38
N ARG A 85 11.85 -11.24 23.24
CA ARG A 85 10.62 -11.89 22.76
C ARG A 85 10.75 -12.50 21.37
N LEU A 86 11.97 -12.86 20.96
CA LEU A 86 12.20 -13.59 19.73
C LEU A 86 11.60 -15.00 19.83
N LEU A 87 10.65 -15.32 18.97
CA LEU A 87 10.24 -16.71 18.77
C LEU A 87 11.40 -17.46 18.12
N THR A 88 12.20 -18.13 18.94
CA THR A 88 13.24 -19.04 18.48
C THR A 88 12.60 -20.37 18.11
N GLY A 89 12.16 -20.49 16.86
CA GLY A 89 11.73 -21.76 16.27
C GLY A 89 12.45 -21.99 14.93
N PRO A 90 13.05 -23.16 14.70
CA PRO A 90 13.58 -23.50 13.40
C PRO A 90 12.43 -23.97 12.49
N GLU A 91 11.72 -23.07 11.85
CA GLU A 91 10.93 -23.46 10.70
C GLU A 91 11.86 -23.68 9.51
N ALA A 92 12.15 -24.96 9.29
CA ALA A 92 12.78 -25.45 8.07
C ALA A 92 11.89 -25.17 6.89
N GLY A 93 12.31 -24.27 6.00
CA GLY A 93 11.61 -23.97 4.74
C GLY A 93 11.89 -22.61 4.13
N ILE A 94 12.77 -21.80 4.74
CA ILE A 94 13.07 -20.47 4.20
C ILE A 94 14.19 -20.60 3.15
N THR A 95 13.82 -20.38 1.90
CA THR A 95 14.76 -20.21 0.79
C THR A 95 15.79 -19.12 1.12
N ARG A 96 17.05 -19.35 0.77
CA ARG A 96 18.25 -18.55 1.13
C ARG A 96 18.21 -17.05 0.82
N ASP A 97 17.13 -16.52 0.23
CA ASP A 97 17.05 -15.16 -0.33
C ASP A 97 16.04 -14.20 0.32
N SER A 98 15.21 -14.64 1.28
CA SER A 98 14.28 -13.74 1.97
C SER A 98 14.54 -13.72 3.47
N ILE A 99 14.87 -12.53 3.99
CA ILE A 99 15.17 -12.35 5.41
C ILE A 99 13.90 -11.86 6.08
N SER A 100 13.18 -12.78 6.72
CA SER A 100 12.10 -12.45 7.64
C SER A 100 12.49 -12.81 9.07
N VAL A 101 11.93 -12.08 10.04
CA VAL A 101 12.10 -12.33 11.47
C VAL A 101 10.72 -12.46 12.09
N ASN A 102 10.50 -13.55 12.82
CA ASN A 102 9.27 -13.76 13.57
C ASN A 102 9.44 -13.20 14.99
N TRP A 103 8.44 -12.45 15.42
CA TRP A 103 8.41 -11.75 16.70
C TRP A 103 6.99 -11.82 17.29
N MET A 104 6.88 -11.88 18.62
CA MET A 104 5.60 -11.80 19.33
C MET A 104 5.38 -10.38 19.82
N TRP A 105 4.34 -9.72 19.32
CA TRP A 105 3.91 -8.44 19.84
C TRP A 105 2.94 -8.66 20.99
N GLU A 106 3.42 -8.42 22.22
CA GLU A 106 2.61 -8.50 23.44
C GLU A 106 2.24 -7.09 23.91
N SER A 107 0.95 -6.83 24.07
CA SER A 107 0.44 -5.53 24.50
C SER A 107 -1.04 -5.66 24.82
N ASP A 108 -1.55 -4.82 25.72
CA ASP A 108 -3.00 -4.69 25.96
C ASP A 108 -3.77 -4.24 24.70
N ALA A 109 -3.07 -3.65 23.74
CA ALA A 109 -3.62 -3.26 22.44
C ALA A 109 -3.54 -4.37 21.36
N ALA A 110 -2.88 -5.50 21.66
CA ALA A 110 -2.83 -6.64 20.76
C ALA A 110 -4.12 -7.48 20.88
N PRO A 111 -4.61 -8.08 19.79
CA PRO A 111 -5.67 -9.08 19.87
C PRO A 111 -5.28 -10.19 20.85
N ASN A 112 -6.19 -10.54 21.76
CA ASN A 112 -5.94 -11.53 22.83
C ASN A 112 -4.69 -11.27 23.72
N GLY A 113 -4.19 -10.01 23.76
CA GLY A 113 -3.00 -9.63 24.53
C GLY A 113 -1.67 -9.94 23.85
N ALA A 114 -1.66 -10.72 22.77
CA ALA A 114 -0.46 -11.02 21.97
C ALA A 114 -0.81 -11.34 20.53
N ARG A 115 0.09 -10.99 19.58
CA ARG A 115 -0.04 -11.33 18.16
C ARG A 115 1.33 -11.70 17.57
N PRO A 116 1.45 -12.81 16.82
CA PRO A 116 2.65 -13.10 16.07
C PRO A 116 2.81 -12.14 14.89
N ILE A 117 4.01 -11.63 14.70
CA ILE A 117 4.38 -10.71 13.62
C ILE A 117 5.51 -11.32 12.81
N THR A 118 5.41 -11.26 11.49
CA THR A 118 6.52 -11.57 10.58
C THR A 118 7.03 -10.28 9.96
N LEU A 119 8.22 -9.85 10.35
CA LEU A 119 8.90 -8.69 9.77
C LEU A 119 9.66 -9.11 8.52
N TRP A 120 9.35 -8.49 7.38
CA TRP A 120 10.01 -8.71 6.10
C TRP A 120 11.07 -7.65 5.83
N ASP A 121 12.13 -8.05 5.08
CA ASP A 121 13.27 -7.21 4.69
C ASP A 121 14.12 -6.69 5.86
N THR A 122 14.48 -7.62 6.75
CA THR A 122 15.45 -7.35 7.82
C THR A 122 16.91 -7.49 7.36
N ALA A 123 17.19 -7.38 6.04
CA ALA A 123 18.54 -7.58 5.47
C ALA A 123 19.62 -6.72 6.14
N GLY A 124 19.26 -5.54 6.65
CA GLY A 124 20.16 -4.67 7.40
C GLY A 124 20.46 -5.15 8.83
N VAL A 125 19.63 -5.98 9.45
CA VAL A 125 19.74 -6.35 10.88
C VAL A 125 20.72 -7.48 11.12
N ARG A 126 20.75 -8.50 10.26
CA ARG A 126 21.62 -9.68 10.43
C ARG A 126 23.09 -9.45 10.12
N ARG A 127 23.47 -8.34 9.48
CA ARG A 127 24.85 -8.06 9.07
C ARG A 127 25.73 -7.40 10.15
N LYS A 128 25.21 -7.11 11.35
CA LYS A 128 26.02 -6.52 12.44
C LYS A 128 27.08 -7.46 13.02
N SER A 129 27.16 -8.74 12.61
CA SER A 129 28.22 -9.60 13.13
C SER A 129 29.53 -9.61 12.33
N ARG A 130 29.55 -9.14 11.08
CA ARG A 130 30.83 -8.95 10.31
C ARG A 130 30.58 -8.12 9.02
N VAL A 131 31.43 -7.07 8.85
CA VAL A 131 31.80 -6.41 7.58
C VAL A 131 30.97 -5.18 7.11
N THR A 132 31.55 -4.00 7.40
CA THR A 132 31.87 -2.84 6.51
C THR A 132 30.80 -2.33 5.52
N GLU A 133 30.28 -1.15 5.84
CA GLU A 133 29.96 0.10 5.05
C GLU A 133 29.58 0.08 3.56
N LYS A 134 29.47 -1.02 2.85
CA LYS A 134 29.39 -0.95 1.38
C LYS A 134 28.06 -1.33 0.71
N LEU A 135 26.96 -1.63 1.39
CA LEU A 135 25.73 -2.12 0.75
C LEU A 135 24.42 -1.60 1.37
N GLU A 136 24.32 -0.31 1.69
CA GLU A 136 23.04 0.34 2.06
C GLU A 136 22.23 0.85 0.85
N LYS A 137 22.54 0.40 -0.35
CA LYS A 137 21.59 0.61 -1.47
C LYS A 137 20.54 -0.48 -1.40
N LEU A 138 19.38 -0.20 -0.75
CA LEU A 138 18.19 -0.96 -1.04
C LEU A 138 18.03 -0.95 -2.57
N SER A 139 18.15 -2.11 -3.19
CA SER A 139 17.78 -2.18 -4.59
C SER A 139 16.28 -1.95 -4.67
N VAL A 140 15.80 -1.24 -5.69
CA VAL A 140 14.35 -1.05 -5.91
C VAL A 140 13.64 -2.41 -5.93
N ALA A 141 14.34 -3.46 -6.38
CA ALA A 141 13.84 -4.83 -6.40
C ALA A 141 13.61 -5.42 -4.99
N ASP A 142 14.48 -5.14 -4.02
CA ASP A 142 14.33 -5.64 -2.65
C ASP A 142 13.13 -4.96 -1.96
N GLY A 143 12.99 -3.64 -2.14
CA GLY A 143 11.84 -2.90 -1.63
C GLY A 143 10.52 -3.39 -2.23
N LEU A 144 10.48 -3.66 -3.54
CA LEU A 144 9.30 -4.21 -4.21
C LEU A 144 8.94 -5.60 -3.67
N ARG A 145 9.94 -6.46 -3.45
CA ARG A 145 9.73 -7.79 -2.89
C ARG A 145 9.14 -7.72 -1.48
N ALA A 146 9.69 -6.88 -0.61
CA ALA A 146 9.17 -6.69 0.75
C ALA A 146 7.72 -6.20 0.75
N VAL A 147 7.37 -5.23 -0.12
CA VAL A 147 6.00 -4.73 -0.27
C VAL A 147 5.05 -5.85 -0.72
N LYS A 148 5.44 -6.67 -1.69
CA LYS A 148 4.58 -7.75 -2.21
C LYS A 148 4.21 -8.79 -1.15
N PHE A 149 5.11 -9.08 -0.22
CA PHE A 149 4.87 -10.08 0.83
C PHE A 149 4.20 -9.49 2.09
N ALA A 150 4.28 -8.19 2.29
CA ALA A 150 3.67 -7.53 3.45
C ALA A 150 2.15 -7.36 3.29
N GLU A 151 1.45 -7.30 4.40
CA GLU A 151 0.05 -6.87 4.50
C GLU A 151 -0.02 -5.39 4.89
N VAL A 152 0.84 -4.99 5.83
CA VAL A 152 1.00 -3.60 6.25
C VAL A 152 2.45 -3.18 6.05
N VAL A 153 2.66 -2.00 5.50
CA VAL A 153 3.97 -1.40 5.31
C VAL A 153 4.12 -0.21 6.25
N VAL A 154 5.20 -0.19 7.02
CA VAL A 154 5.64 0.96 7.81
C VAL A 154 6.66 1.73 6.99
N LEU A 155 6.32 2.93 6.53
CA LEU A 155 7.25 3.83 5.86
C LEU A 155 7.92 4.74 6.88
N LEU A 156 9.20 4.47 7.15
CA LEU A 156 10.02 5.22 8.08
C LEU A 156 10.68 6.41 7.38
N ILE A 157 10.33 7.62 7.82
CA ILE A 157 10.78 8.88 7.25
C ILE A 157 11.65 9.63 8.27
N ASP A 158 12.76 10.20 7.82
CA ASP A 158 13.63 11.04 8.65
C ASP A 158 13.00 12.40 8.89
N ALA A 159 12.79 12.81 10.15
CA ALA A 159 12.22 14.09 10.52
C ALA A 159 13.08 15.29 10.10
N THR A 160 14.38 15.11 9.81
CA THR A 160 15.29 16.19 9.38
C THR A 160 15.06 16.59 7.92
N SER A 161 14.52 15.69 7.10
CA SER A 161 14.16 15.96 5.71
C SER A 161 12.97 15.09 5.28
N PRO A 162 11.74 15.41 5.78
CA PRO A 162 10.57 14.59 5.56
C PRO A 162 10.05 14.74 4.13
N PHE A 163 9.59 13.60 3.57
CA PHE A 163 9.00 13.51 2.23
C PHE A 163 9.91 13.96 1.08
N ASP A 164 11.16 13.57 1.13
CA ASP A 164 12.04 13.65 -0.02
C ASP A 164 11.51 12.77 -1.17
N LYS A 165 11.99 13.01 -2.39
CA LYS A 165 11.54 12.31 -3.60
C LYS A 165 11.48 10.79 -3.44
N GLN A 166 12.46 10.19 -2.76
CA GLN A 166 12.50 8.74 -2.54
C GLN A 166 11.43 8.27 -1.55
N ASP A 167 11.08 9.05 -0.52
CA ASP A 167 10.00 8.71 0.40
C ASP A 167 8.65 8.66 -0.32
N ILE A 168 8.41 9.64 -1.21
CA ILE A 168 7.20 9.71 -2.04
C ILE A 168 7.14 8.52 -3.01
N GLN A 169 8.26 8.15 -3.64
CA GLN A 169 8.33 6.99 -4.51
C GLN A 169 8.02 5.68 -3.79
N LEU A 170 8.50 5.51 -2.55
CA LEU A 170 8.20 4.35 -1.73
C LEU A 170 6.73 4.31 -1.33
N ALA A 171 6.14 5.44 -0.94
CA ALA A 171 4.72 5.51 -0.61
C ALA A 171 3.82 5.20 -1.83
N ASP A 172 4.18 5.72 -3.00
CA ASP A 172 3.50 5.44 -4.27
C ASP A 172 3.60 3.95 -4.67
N LEU A 173 4.75 3.33 -4.42
CA LEU A 173 4.92 1.89 -4.61
C LEU A 173 3.95 1.09 -3.73
N VAL A 174 3.85 1.43 -2.44
CA VAL A 174 2.94 0.75 -1.50
C VAL A 174 1.48 0.91 -1.92
N GLU A 175 1.10 2.10 -2.37
CA GLU A 175 -0.25 2.39 -2.88
C GLU A 175 -0.56 1.55 -4.13
N ARG A 176 0.36 1.50 -5.09
CA ARG A 176 0.20 0.70 -6.33
C ARG A 176 0.06 -0.78 -6.03
N GLU A 177 0.87 -1.32 -5.12
CA GLU A 177 0.78 -2.73 -4.70
C GLU A 177 -0.45 -2.99 -3.81
N GLY A 178 -1.23 -1.96 -3.49
CA GLY A 178 -2.48 -2.08 -2.75
C GLY A 178 -2.29 -2.48 -1.28
N ARG A 179 -1.15 -2.18 -0.65
CA ARG A 179 -0.87 -2.55 0.74
C ARG A 179 -1.31 -1.47 1.70
N ALA A 180 -1.68 -1.87 2.91
CA ALA A 180 -1.94 -0.92 3.98
C ALA A 180 -0.66 -0.16 4.36
N LEU A 181 -0.77 1.13 4.69
CA LEU A 181 0.37 1.98 4.97
C LEU A 181 0.24 2.66 6.34
N VAL A 182 1.34 2.66 7.09
CA VAL A 182 1.56 3.49 8.27
C VAL A 182 2.81 4.34 8.03
N ILE A 183 2.74 5.63 8.24
CA ILE A 183 3.89 6.54 8.12
C ILE A 183 4.44 6.82 9.52
N ALA A 184 5.75 6.61 9.69
CA ALA A 184 6.45 6.87 10.94
C ALA A 184 7.56 7.90 10.72
N ILE A 185 7.41 9.08 11.29
CA ILE A 185 8.41 10.16 11.26
C ILE A 185 9.38 9.91 12.41
N ASN A 186 10.55 9.43 12.08
CA ASN A 186 11.59 9.04 13.03
C ASN A 186 12.56 10.18 13.35
N LYS A 187 13.40 9.96 14.36
CA LYS A 187 14.37 10.94 14.90
C LYS A 187 13.70 12.15 15.55
N TRP A 188 12.52 11.93 16.14
CA TRP A 188 11.75 12.98 16.81
C TRP A 188 12.38 13.50 18.13
N ASP A 189 13.46 12.85 18.57
CA ASP A 189 14.32 13.26 19.70
C ASP A 189 15.23 14.42 19.35
N LEU A 190 15.53 14.64 18.07
CA LEU A 190 16.39 15.73 17.63
C LEU A 190 15.76 17.12 17.90
N LYS A 191 16.61 18.14 17.99
CA LYS A 191 16.18 19.53 18.13
C LYS A 191 15.66 20.06 16.79
N LEU A 192 14.35 19.92 16.56
CA LEU A 192 13.65 20.30 15.35
C LEU A 192 12.58 21.34 15.66
N ASP A 193 12.25 22.18 14.69
CA ASP A 193 10.99 22.93 14.74
C ASP A 193 9.84 21.94 14.41
N ARG A 194 9.26 21.39 15.48
CA ARG A 194 8.22 20.38 15.39
C ARG A 194 6.95 20.87 14.70
N LYS A 195 6.67 22.16 14.73
CA LYS A 195 5.52 22.77 14.07
C LYS A 195 5.76 22.81 12.56
N GLU A 196 6.93 23.26 12.14
CA GLU A 196 7.33 23.28 10.74
C GLU A 196 7.35 21.88 10.13
N VAL A 197 7.99 20.91 10.81
CA VAL A 197 8.02 19.52 10.36
C VAL A 197 6.61 18.94 10.19
N ARG A 198 5.70 19.15 11.16
CA ARG A 198 4.31 18.69 11.05
C ARG A 198 3.58 19.34 9.88
N GLN A 199 3.80 20.62 9.64
CA GLN A 199 3.18 21.31 8.50
C GLN A 199 3.72 20.75 7.17
N THR A 200 5.03 20.59 7.05
CA THR A 200 5.67 19.97 5.88
C THR A 200 5.10 18.57 5.60
N VAL A 201 4.96 17.74 6.64
CA VAL A 201 4.37 16.40 6.54
C VAL A 201 2.93 16.47 6.02
N ASN A 202 2.09 17.32 6.62
CA ASN A 202 0.69 17.46 6.19
C ASN A 202 0.57 17.96 4.76
N ASP A 203 1.36 18.96 4.38
CA ASP A 203 1.36 19.51 3.03
C ASP A 203 1.82 18.48 1.99
N ALA A 204 2.84 17.68 2.34
CA ALA A 204 3.32 16.60 1.47
C ALA A 204 2.28 15.50 1.28
N LEU A 205 1.59 15.08 2.34
CA LEU A 205 0.52 14.08 2.26
C LEU A 205 -0.61 14.53 1.34
N LEU A 206 -1.07 15.77 1.51
CA LEU A 206 -2.15 16.32 0.69
C LEU A 206 -1.80 16.42 -0.79
N ARG A 207 -0.54 16.76 -1.12
CA ARG A 207 -0.07 16.97 -2.49
C ARG A 207 0.39 15.69 -3.17
N ALA A 208 1.18 14.89 -2.45
CA ALA A 208 1.86 13.73 -3.04
C ALA A 208 1.06 12.42 -2.94
N LEU A 209 0.22 12.28 -1.91
CA LEU A 209 -0.49 11.02 -1.63
C LEU A 209 -2.01 11.21 -1.50
N PRO A 210 -2.69 11.84 -2.48
CA PRO A 210 -4.12 12.13 -2.38
C PRO A 210 -5.00 10.87 -2.31
N ARG A 211 -4.48 9.72 -2.78
CA ARG A 211 -5.16 8.42 -2.72
C ARG A 211 -5.03 7.71 -1.38
N LEU A 212 -4.11 8.18 -0.51
CA LEU A 212 -3.88 7.65 0.84
C LEU A 212 -4.35 8.65 1.92
N ARG A 213 -5.39 9.42 1.61
CA ARG A 213 -5.96 10.38 2.56
C ARG A 213 -6.33 9.69 3.86
N GLY A 214 -5.94 10.29 4.99
CA GLY A 214 -6.18 9.72 6.31
C GLY A 214 -5.16 8.65 6.76
N VAL A 215 -4.06 8.45 6.01
CA VAL A 215 -2.99 7.54 6.44
C VAL A 215 -2.47 7.94 7.83
N PRO A 216 -2.35 7.00 8.79
CA PRO A 216 -1.83 7.31 10.10
C PRO A 216 -0.37 7.77 10.04
N VAL A 217 -0.08 8.88 10.69
CA VAL A 217 1.27 9.46 10.80
C VAL A 217 1.67 9.50 12.25
N LEU A 218 2.70 8.76 12.59
CA LEU A 218 3.25 8.67 13.93
C LEU A 218 4.57 9.44 14.02
N MET A 219 4.77 10.13 15.13
CA MET A 219 6.04 10.79 15.46
C MET A 219 6.74 9.94 16.51
N LEU A 220 7.91 9.39 16.19
CA LEU A 220 8.65 8.51 17.08
C LEU A 220 10.16 8.75 17.04
N SER A 221 10.85 8.20 18.01
CA SER A 221 12.30 8.08 18.03
C SER A 221 12.68 6.63 18.28
N ALA A 222 13.19 5.98 17.26
CA ALA A 222 13.72 4.62 17.36
C ALA A 222 14.94 4.53 18.31
N GLN A 223 15.67 5.64 18.51
CA GLN A 223 16.83 5.73 19.38
C GLN A 223 16.44 5.71 20.86
N THR A 224 15.36 6.42 21.22
CA THR A 224 14.93 6.58 22.63
C THR A 224 13.70 5.76 22.99
N GLY A 225 13.08 5.10 22.01
CA GLY A 225 11.83 4.35 22.18
C GLY A 225 10.56 5.21 22.25
N LYS A 226 10.70 6.53 22.38
CA LYS A 226 9.55 7.42 22.55
C LYS A 226 8.61 7.40 21.33
N GLY A 227 7.35 7.08 21.54
CA GLY A 227 6.31 7.01 20.51
C GLY A 227 6.26 5.67 19.75
N VAL A 228 7.22 4.76 19.98
CA VAL A 228 7.27 3.45 19.33
C VAL A 228 6.12 2.55 19.80
N GLU A 229 5.65 2.74 21.03
CA GLU A 229 4.50 2.03 21.60
C GLU A 229 3.19 2.21 20.79
N LYS A 230 3.10 3.27 19.98
CA LYS A 230 1.93 3.56 19.13
C LYS A 230 2.00 2.88 17.77
N LEU A 231 3.16 2.33 17.40
CA LEU A 231 3.39 1.81 16.06
C LEU A 231 2.54 0.56 15.77
N MET A 232 2.65 -0.45 16.62
CA MET A 232 1.94 -1.71 16.39
C MET A 232 0.43 -1.59 16.52
N PRO A 233 -0.15 -0.79 17.45
CA PRO A 233 -1.58 -0.49 17.45
C PRO A 233 -2.06 0.15 16.13
N ALA A 234 -1.28 1.09 15.56
CA ALA A 234 -1.62 1.69 14.28
C ALA A 234 -1.49 0.70 13.11
N VAL A 235 -0.50 -0.20 13.15
CA VAL A 235 -0.35 -1.30 12.17
C VAL A 235 -1.57 -2.23 12.22
N GLN A 236 -2.00 -2.63 13.41
CA GLN A 236 -3.18 -3.48 13.62
C GLN A 236 -4.45 -2.79 13.09
N GLN A 237 -4.66 -1.53 13.45
CA GLN A 237 -5.81 -0.77 12.96
C GLN A 237 -5.83 -0.67 11.43
N GLN A 238 -4.69 -0.40 10.80
CA GLN A 238 -4.63 -0.32 9.33
C GLN A 238 -4.85 -1.69 8.66
N TYR A 239 -4.41 -2.77 9.29
CA TYR A 239 -4.71 -4.13 8.83
C TYR A 239 -6.22 -4.42 8.85
N GLU A 240 -6.92 -4.04 9.93
CA GLU A 240 -8.37 -4.21 10.06
C GLU A 240 -9.13 -3.40 9.01
N VAL A 241 -8.76 -2.12 8.82
CA VAL A 241 -9.37 -1.25 7.80
C VAL A 241 -9.12 -1.80 6.38
N TRP A 242 -7.93 -2.33 6.12
CA TRP A 242 -7.58 -2.92 4.81
C TRP A 242 -8.35 -4.20 4.50
N ASN A 243 -8.78 -4.92 5.52
CA ASN A 243 -9.62 -6.12 5.41
C ASN A 243 -11.13 -5.81 5.49
N ALA A 244 -11.52 -4.55 5.64
CA ALA A 244 -12.92 -4.18 5.81
C ALA A 244 -13.80 -4.70 4.68
N ARG A 245 -14.94 -5.29 5.06
CA ARG A 245 -15.98 -5.76 4.15
C ARG A 245 -17.22 -4.93 4.33
N ILE A 246 -17.78 -4.46 3.23
CA ILE A 246 -18.96 -3.59 3.22
C ILE A 246 -20.05 -4.29 2.45
N GLY A 247 -21.10 -4.69 3.17
CA GLY A 247 -22.22 -5.41 2.58
C GLY A 247 -22.87 -4.67 1.42
N THR A 248 -23.25 -5.43 0.41
CA THR A 248 -23.80 -4.96 -0.86
C THR A 248 -25.01 -4.04 -0.69
N SER A 249 -25.89 -4.32 0.26
CA SER A 249 -27.06 -3.48 0.57
C SER A 249 -26.67 -2.08 1.08
N LYS A 250 -25.62 -1.99 1.93
CA LYS A 250 -25.11 -0.71 2.45
C LYS A 250 -24.46 0.10 1.32
N LEU A 251 -23.70 -0.56 0.45
CA LEU A 251 -23.06 0.08 -0.70
C LEU A 251 -24.08 0.66 -1.68
N ASN A 252 -25.16 -0.07 -1.97
CA ASN A 252 -26.16 0.42 -2.92
C ASN A 252 -27.02 1.55 -2.36
N ARG A 253 -27.31 1.54 -1.06
CA ARG A 253 -27.94 2.68 -0.39
C ARG A 253 -27.05 3.93 -0.48
N TRP A 254 -25.78 3.80 -0.10
CA TRP A 254 -24.80 4.88 -0.22
C TRP A 254 -24.70 5.40 -1.67
N LEU A 255 -24.64 4.50 -2.67
CA LEU A 255 -24.54 4.90 -4.08
C LEU A 255 -25.74 5.75 -4.49
N GLY A 256 -26.98 5.38 -4.10
CA GLY A 256 -28.19 6.16 -4.32
C GLY A 256 -28.06 7.57 -3.74
N GLU A 257 -27.72 7.69 -2.47
CA GLU A 257 -27.56 8.98 -1.77
C GLU A 257 -26.48 9.88 -2.41
N VAL A 258 -25.37 9.28 -2.87
CA VAL A 258 -24.27 10.01 -3.50
C VAL A 258 -24.67 10.52 -4.89
N ILE A 259 -25.38 9.69 -5.68
CA ILE A 259 -25.88 10.08 -7.01
C ILE A 259 -26.95 11.17 -6.92
N ASP A 260 -27.83 11.08 -5.92
CA ASP A 260 -28.88 12.08 -5.69
C ASP A 260 -28.28 13.45 -5.34
N ARG A 261 -27.20 13.47 -4.54
CA ARG A 261 -26.48 14.71 -4.19
C ARG A 261 -25.61 15.24 -5.31
N HIS A 262 -24.96 14.36 -6.05
CA HIS A 262 -23.99 14.72 -7.10
C HIS A 262 -24.07 13.71 -8.24
N PRO A 263 -24.97 13.89 -9.21
CA PRO A 263 -25.11 12.96 -10.33
C PRO A 263 -23.86 12.94 -11.23
N PRO A 264 -23.53 11.78 -11.84
CA PRO A 264 -22.43 11.69 -12.79
C PRO A 264 -22.64 12.68 -13.95
N PRO A 265 -21.57 13.29 -14.49
CA PRO A 265 -21.64 14.14 -15.65
C PRO A 265 -22.29 13.44 -16.85
N ALA A 266 -23.13 14.17 -17.60
CA ALA A 266 -23.73 13.63 -18.80
C ALA A 266 -22.69 13.42 -19.92
N ASP A 267 -22.80 12.33 -20.67
CA ASP A 267 -22.01 12.05 -21.86
C ASP A 267 -22.81 12.49 -23.10
N LYS A 268 -22.29 13.49 -23.83
CA LYS A 268 -22.91 14.04 -25.02
C LYS A 268 -24.42 14.34 -24.85
N GLY A 269 -24.76 14.98 -23.73
CA GLY A 269 -26.14 15.34 -23.37
C GLY A 269 -27.01 14.18 -22.88
N ARG A 270 -26.46 12.99 -22.74
CA ARG A 270 -27.18 11.82 -22.23
C ARG A 270 -26.74 11.48 -20.82
N PRO A 271 -27.67 11.25 -19.88
CA PRO A 271 -27.31 10.94 -18.48
C PRO A 271 -26.53 9.62 -18.35
N VAL A 272 -25.46 9.63 -17.57
CA VAL A 272 -24.74 8.42 -17.17
C VAL A 272 -25.37 7.91 -15.89
N ARG A 273 -25.78 6.65 -15.87
CA ARG A 273 -26.43 6.03 -14.71
C ARG A 273 -25.53 4.93 -14.15
N LEU A 274 -25.14 5.07 -12.90
CA LEU A 274 -24.55 3.99 -12.10
C LEU A 274 -25.73 3.26 -11.44
N ARG A 275 -25.86 1.95 -11.65
CA ARG A 275 -27.05 1.20 -11.23
C ARG A 275 -26.84 0.37 -9.98
N TYR A 276 -25.62 -0.13 -9.81
CA TYR A 276 -25.27 -1.10 -8.80
C TYR A 276 -23.81 -1.00 -8.47
N ILE A 277 -23.46 -1.25 -7.21
CA ILE A 277 -22.09 -1.36 -6.74
C ILE A 277 -21.94 -2.53 -5.78
N THR A 278 -20.84 -3.25 -5.89
CA THR A 278 -20.45 -4.30 -4.96
C THR A 278 -18.98 -4.19 -4.63
N GLN A 279 -18.56 -4.71 -3.49
CA GLN A 279 -17.17 -4.93 -3.21
C GLN A 279 -16.74 -6.26 -3.82
N ALA A 280 -15.71 -6.24 -4.65
CA ALA A 280 -15.19 -7.42 -5.35
C ALA A 280 -14.04 -8.09 -4.59
N LYS A 281 -13.27 -7.31 -3.82
CA LYS A 281 -12.11 -7.76 -3.04
C LYS A 281 -11.93 -6.91 -1.79
N SER A 282 -11.32 -7.48 -0.75
CA SER A 282 -10.94 -6.73 0.46
C SER A 282 -9.50 -6.19 0.43
N ARG A 283 -8.60 -6.81 -0.30
CA ARG A 283 -7.14 -6.61 -0.19
C ARG A 283 -6.49 -6.18 -1.50
N PRO A 284 -6.45 -4.90 -1.85
CA PRO A 284 -7.10 -3.75 -1.22
C PRO A 284 -8.60 -3.73 -1.48
N PRO A 285 -9.40 -2.98 -0.69
CA PRO A 285 -10.83 -2.82 -0.94
C PRO A 285 -11.08 -2.34 -2.37
N THR A 286 -11.71 -3.20 -3.16
CA THR A 286 -11.97 -3.01 -4.58
C THR A 286 -13.46 -3.06 -4.82
N PHE A 287 -13.99 -2.01 -5.43
CA PHE A 287 -15.41 -1.84 -5.70
C PHE A 287 -15.67 -1.83 -7.20
N VAL A 288 -16.71 -2.53 -7.61
CA VAL A 288 -17.14 -2.58 -9.02
C VAL A 288 -18.53 -2.01 -9.12
N SER A 289 -18.69 -0.96 -9.91
CA SER A 289 -19.99 -0.39 -10.25
C SER A 289 -20.34 -0.66 -11.69
N PHE A 290 -21.62 -0.85 -11.99
CA PHE A 290 -22.11 -1.16 -13.33
C PHE A 290 -22.84 0.02 -13.93
N SER A 291 -22.50 0.32 -15.19
CA SER A 291 -23.13 1.38 -15.97
C SER A 291 -23.24 1.00 -17.42
N SER A 292 -24.33 1.39 -18.09
CA SER A 292 -24.45 1.24 -19.54
C SER A 292 -23.43 2.08 -20.31
N ARG A 293 -22.82 3.09 -19.67
CA ARG A 293 -21.86 4.04 -20.23
C ARG A 293 -20.67 4.27 -19.28
N GLY A 294 -20.15 3.21 -18.71
CA GLY A 294 -19.05 3.28 -17.72
C GLY A 294 -17.81 4.03 -18.22
N HIS A 295 -17.50 3.91 -19.51
CA HIS A 295 -16.39 4.62 -20.17
C HIS A 295 -16.52 6.15 -20.16
N ALA A 296 -17.72 6.66 -19.95
CA ALA A 296 -18.00 8.09 -19.94
C ALA A 296 -17.91 8.72 -18.53
N VAL A 297 -17.65 7.93 -17.50
CA VAL A 297 -17.47 8.45 -16.14
C VAL A 297 -16.04 8.98 -16.00
N PRO A 298 -15.86 10.30 -15.83
CA PRO A 298 -14.53 10.89 -15.76
C PRO A 298 -13.80 10.47 -14.48
N GLU A 299 -12.47 10.44 -14.52
CA GLU A 299 -11.61 10.09 -13.38
C GLU A 299 -11.86 10.99 -12.15
N SER A 300 -12.18 12.25 -12.37
CA SER A 300 -12.55 13.19 -11.31
C SER A 300 -13.79 12.73 -10.52
N TYR A 301 -14.78 12.14 -11.20
CA TYR A 301 -15.97 11.61 -10.56
C TYR A 301 -15.67 10.29 -9.82
N GLN A 302 -14.81 9.43 -10.39
CA GLN A 302 -14.34 8.22 -9.69
C GLN A 302 -13.59 8.57 -8.41
N ARG A 303 -12.74 9.62 -8.43
CA ARG A 303 -12.09 10.15 -7.24
C ARG A 303 -13.08 10.70 -6.20
N TYR A 304 -14.14 11.37 -6.66
CA TYR A 304 -15.21 11.81 -5.77
C TYR A 304 -15.90 10.62 -5.09
N LEU A 305 -16.24 9.56 -5.82
CA LEU A 305 -16.81 8.34 -5.27
C LEU A 305 -15.86 7.68 -4.26
N ALA A 306 -14.56 7.57 -4.59
CA ALA A 306 -13.56 7.00 -3.68
C ALA A 306 -13.46 7.79 -2.37
N ASN A 307 -13.46 9.11 -2.43
CA ASN A 307 -13.41 9.95 -1.24
C ASN A 307 -14.70 9.82 -0.41
N SER A 308 -15.86 9.79 -1.06
CA SER A 308 -17.14 9.59 -0.37
C SER A 308 -17.24 8.20 0.28
N LEU A 309 -16.76 7.13 -0.38
CA LEU A 309 -16.66 5.79 0.21
C LEU A 309 -15.77 5.82 1.47
N ARG A 310 -14.60 6.44 1.34
CA ARG A 310 -13.63 6.55 2.45
C ARG A 310 -14.26 7.22 3.66
N GLU A 311 -14.92 8.36 3.45
CA GLU A 311 -15.56 9.13 4.54
C GLU A 311 -16.74 8.38 5.15
N THR A 312 -17.58 7.73 4.33
CA THR A 312 -18.79 7.05 4.82
C THR A 312 -18.51 5.75 5.57
N PHE A 313 -17.52 4.99 5.11
CA PHE A 313 -17.21 3.66 5.64
C PHE A 313 -15.90 3.59 6.45
N ALA A 314 -15.35 4.75 6.82
CA ALA A 314 -14.11 4.86 7.61
C ALA A 314 -12.93 4.07 7.01
N LEU A 315 -12.74 4.16 5.68
CA LEU A 315 -11.67 3.49 4.95
C LEU A 315 -10.44 4.40 4.79
N ASP A 316 -10.06 5.08 5.88
CA ASP A 316 -8.99 6.05 5.86
C ASP A 316 -7.61 5.40 5.76
N GLY A 317 -6.72 6.03 4.97
CA GLY A 317 -5.31 5.67 4.90
C GLY A 317 -4.97 4.42 4.10
N ILE A 318 -5.96 3.76 3.49
CA ILE A 318 -5.75 2.57 2.67
C ILE A 318 -5.98 2.86 1.18
N PRO A 319 -5.31 2.12 0.28
CA PRO A 319 -5.63 2.15 -1.14
C PRO A 319 -7.06 1.68 -1.39
N LEU A 320 -7.82 2.44 -2.18
CA LEU A 320 -9.15 2.05 -2.66
C LEU A 320 -9.14 1.97 -4.18
N ARG A 321 -9.78 0.93 -4.72
CA ARG A 321 -9.96 0.77 -6.16
C ARG A 321 -11.43 0.79 -6.52
N ILE A 322 -11.79 1.59 -7.53
CA ILE A 322 -13.16 1.66 -8.05
C ILE A 322 -13.09 1.45 -9.55
N PHE A 323 -13.79 0.42 -10.01
CA PHE A 323 -13.95 0.13 -11.43
C PHE A 323 -15.38 0.35 -11.85
N ILE A 324 -15.57 0.94 -13.03
CA ILE A 324 -16.89 1.14 -13.63
C ILE A 324 -16.95 0.30 -14.89
N ARG A 325 -17.71 -0.79 -14.83
CA ARG A 325 -17.84 -1.75 -15.92
C ARG A 325 -19.09 -1.48 -16.75
N LYS A 326 -19.02 -1.82 -18.04
CA LYS A 326 -20.18 -1.94 -18.89
C LYS A 326 -20.79 -3.32 -18.66
N GLY A 327 -22.01 -3.39 -18.16
CA GLY A 327 -22.63 -4.70 -17.94
C GLY A 327 -24.13 -4.60 -17.72
N LYS A 328 -24.82 -5.71 -18.00
CA LYS A 328 -26.15 -5.98 -17.48
C LYS A 328 -26.03 -6.28 -15.99
N ASN A 329 -27.00 -5.87 -15.21
CA ASN A 329 -27.10 -6.26 -13.80
C ASN A 329 -27.20 -7.78 -13.72
N PRO A 330 -26.31 -8.48 -12.96
CA PRO A 330 -26.40 -9.93 -12.83
C PRO A 330 -27.73 -10.45 -12.24
N TYR A 331 -28.53 -9.55 -11.66
CA TYR A 331 -29.82 -9.85 -11.01
C TYR A 331 -31.03 -9.39 -11.80
N GLU A 332 -30.89 -8.88 -13.04
CA GLU A 332 -32.03 -8.52 -13.92
C GLU A 332 -32.67 -9.75 -14.64
N ASP A 333 -32.04 -10.91 -14.58
CA ASP A 333 -32.51 -12.15 -15.24
C ASP A 333 -33.07 -13.19 -14.23
N LYS A 334 -33.61 -12.74 -13.08
CA LYS A 334 -34.40 -13.59 -12.17
C LYS A 334 -35.78 -13.01 -11.90
#